data_2cfebea88956b8b7c8d1c746851607ea
#
_entry.id   2cfebea88956b8b7c8d1c746851607ea
#
_cell.length_a   1.000
_cell.length_b   1.000
_cell.length_c   1.000
_cell.angle_alpha   90.00
_cell.angle_beta   90.00
_cell.angle_gamma   90.00
#
_symmetry.space_group_name_H-M   'P 1'
#
loop_
_entity.id
_entity.type
_entity.pdbx_description
1 polymer ?
#
loop_
_entity_poly.entity_id
_entity_poly.type
_entity_poly.pdbx_seq_one_letter_code
_entity_poly.pdbx_strand_id
1 'polypeptide(L)'
;MSIKVISGHSVFNENAVVLSQKNKWTLEKEFNPQANDLYIVFGAHELAHQLLELQYRKNSSFGYVILNSEQIHSQFFKNKYYIQLMKRNVVCDYNTLTCDYLRQNFDVKVFSYYHFEFMKFPEEQQRIYDVCFIGSKNQHREETLNKLQDQFPNLKFYIDLEWKHGSSDSLTKILSQSKVVLNMPFYQDNALETHRINKALACGC
;
A
#
# COMPACT_ATOMS: atom_id res chain seq x y z
N MET A 1 19.81 19.05 -1.32
CA MET A 1 18.84 17.98 -1.64
C MET A 1 17.75 18.04 -0.59
N SER A 2 16.51 18.26 -0.99
CA SER A 2 15.39 18.16 -0.06
C SER A 2 14.66 16.82 -0.28
N ILE A 3 14.21 16.18 0.82
CA ILE A 3 13.45 14.93 0.75
C ILE A 3 11.98 15.28 0.96
N LYS A 4 11.17 14.84 0.02
CA LYS A 4 9.74 15.07 -0.02
C LYS A 4 9.00 13.74 -0.07
N VAL A 5 7.85 13.66 0.57
CA VAL A 5 7.00 12.46 0.57
C VAL A 5 5.69 12.80 -0.12
N ILE A 6 5.21 11.92 -0.97
CA ILE A 6 3.93 12.08 -1.64
C ILE A 6 3.20 10.75 -1.79
N SER A 7 1.87 10.81 -1.77
CA SER A 7 1.00 9.66 -2.02
C SER A 7 0.19 9.88 -3.29
N GLY A 8 0.25 8.93 -4.21
CA GLY A 8 -0.56 8.88 -5.42
C GLY A 8 -1.92 8.21 -5.23
N HIS A 9 -2.18 7.59 -4.08
CA HIS A 9 -3.43 6.92 -3.80
C HIS A 9 -3.84 7.10 -2.33
N SER A 10 -5.11 7.38 -2.07
CA SER A 10 -5.64 7.70 -0.73
C SER A 10 -5.35 6.63 0.34
N VAL A 11 -5.28 5.38 -0.05
CA VAL A 11 -4.95 4.24 0.83
C VAL A 11 -3.58 4.39 1.52
N PHE A 12 -2.63 5.11 0.90
CA PHE A 12 -1.28 5.32 1.43
C PHE A 12 -1.08 6.68 2.10
N ASN A 13 -2.12 7.53 2.21
CA ASN A 13 -1.97 8.86 2.80
C ASN A 13 -1.43 8.80 4.23
N GLU A 14 -1.94 7.88 5.05
CA GLU A 14 -1.44 7.71 6.43
C GLU A 14 0.04 7.33 6.45
N ASN A 15 0.45 6.40 5.60
CA ASN A 15 1.85 5.96 5.50
C ASN A 15 2.77 7.13 5.11
N ALA A 16 2.34 7.97 4.16
CA ALA A 16 3.07 9.15 3.73
C ALA A 16 3.19 10.19 4.87
N VAL A 17 2.10 10.43 5.62
CA VAL A 17 2.10 11.31 6.79
C VAL A 17 3.05 10.81 7.87
N VAL A 18 2.93 9.54 8.27
CA VAL A 18 3.77 8.94 9.32
C VAL A 18 5.24 8.98 8.94
N LEU A 19 5.57 8.61 7.69
CA LEU A 19 6.95 8.63 7.21
C LEU A 19 7.53 10.05 7.22
N SER A 20 6.77 11.02 6.74
CA SER A 20 7.21 12.42 6.68
C SER A 20 7.44 13.00 8.08
N GLN A 21 6.53 12.77 9.01
CA GLN A 21 6.64 13.25 10.40
C GLN A 21 7.81 12.61 11.15
N LYS A 22 7.96 11.27 11.05
CA LYS A 22 9.04 10.53 11.71
C LYS A 22 10.44 11.03 11.30
N ASN A 23 10.59 11.40 10.03
CA ASN A 23 11.87 11.82 9.47
C ASN A 23 12.03 13.33 9.31
N LYS A 24 11.02 14.11 9.68
CA LYS A 24 10.98 15.57 9.47
C LYS A 24 11.14 15.96 7.99
N TRP A 25 10.59 15.16 7.08
CA TRP A 25 10.56 15.41 5.65
C TRP A 25 9.29 16.16 5.25
N THR A 26 9.32 16.83 4.11
CA THR A 26 8.16 17.58 3.63
C THR A 26 7.11 16.65 3.05
N LEU A 27 5.88 16.70 3.56
CA LEU A 27 4.73 16.06 2.92
C LEU A 27 4.16 16.98 1.85
N GLU A 28 4.20 16.55 0.59
CA GLU A 28 3.66 17.30 -0.54
C GLU A 28 2.25 16.78 -0.90
N LYS A 29 1.38 17.69 -1.31
CA LYS A 29 0.06 17.37 -1.84
C LYS A 29 0.04 17.29 -3.36
N GLU A 30 0.96 18.00 -4.00
CA GLU A 30 1.09 18.09 -5.45
C GLU A 30 2.56 17.95 -5.86
N PHE A 31 2.78 17.38 -7.05
CA PHE A 31 4.13 17.28 -7.61
C PHE A 31 4.59 18.64 -8.15
N ASN A 32 5.51 19.26 -7.45
CA ASN A 32 6.22 20.46 -7.92
C ASN A 32 7.74 20.29 -7.72
N PRO A 33 8.39 19.39 -8.49
CA PRO A 33 9.79 19.08 -8.28
C PRO A 33 10.70 20.23 -8.64
N GLN A 34 11.65 20.52 -7.74
CA GLN A 34 12.76 21.42 -7.95
C GLN A 34 14.04 20.61 -8.21
N ALA A 35 15.07 21.29 -8.73
CA ALA A 35 16.37 20.65 -8.91
C ALA A 35 16.91 20.09 -7.59
N ASN A 36 17.45 18.88 -7.64
CA ASN A 36 17.98 18.14 -6.48
C ASN A 36 16.96 17.71 -5.43
N ASP A 37 15.66 17.72 -5.73
CA ASP A 37 14.66 17.10 -4.88
C ASP A 37 14.71 15.56 -5.00
N LEU A 38 14.44 14.88 -3.89
CA LEU A 38 14.20 13.45 -3.85
C LEU A 38 12.78 13.19 -3.33
N TYR A 39 11.95 12.57 -4.16
CA TYR A 39 10.59 12.22 -3.76
C TYR A 39 10.50 10.75 -3.35
N ILE A 40 9.93 10.50 -2.18
CA ILE A 40 9.49 9.17 -1.76
C ILE A 40 8.01 9.05 -2.14
N VAL A 41 7.69 8.11 -3.02
CA VAL A 41 6.39 8.02 -3.67
C VAL A 41 5.67 6.74 -3.28
N PHE A 42 4.54 6.88 -2.60
CA PHE A 42 3.57 5.81 -2.39
C PHE A 42 2.54 5.80 -3.54
N GLY A 43 2.09 4.62 -3.97
CA GLY A 43 1.06 4.50 -5.01
C GLY A 43 1.51 5.05 -6.38
N ALA A 44 2.79 4.94 -6.70
CA ALA A 44 3.37 5.44 -7.95
C ALA A 44 2.77 4.81 -9.22
N HIS A 45 2.15 3.63 -9.12
CA HIS A 45 1.49 2.96 -10.23
C HIS A 45 0.33 3.78 -10.81
N GLU A 46 -0.40 4.53 -9.97
CA GLU A 46 -1.48 5.41 -10.40
C GLU A 46 -0.98 6.66 -11.14
N LEU A 47 0.21 7.12 -10.79
CA LEU A 47 0.80 8.35 -11.31
C LEU A 47 1.93 8.11 -12.33
N ALA A 48 2.13 6.87 -12.76
CA ALA A 48 3.34 6.46 -13.49
C ALA A 48 3.63 7.30 -14.74
N HIS A 49 2.61 7.60 -15.54
CA HIS A 49 2.76 8.43 -16.75
C HIS A 49 3.18 9.87 -16.39
N GLN A 50 2.50 10.50 -15.42
CA GLN A 50 2.77 11.86 -14.99
C GLN A 50 4.19 12.01 -14.42
N LEU A 51 4.59 11.07 -13.55
CA LEU A 51 5.92 11.08 -12.92
C LEU A 51 7.04 10.92 -13.95
N LEU A 52 6.84 10.02 -14.90
CA LEU A 52 7.80 9.78 -15.98
C LEU A 52 7.92 10.99 -16.89
N GLU A 53 6.80 11.59 -17.27
CA GLU A 53 6.76 12.80 -18.09
C GLU A 53 7.49 13.98 -17.42
N LEU A 54 7.29 14.18 -16.11
CA LEU A 54 8.00 15.20 -15.35
C LEU A 54 9.51 14.98 -15.35
N GLN A 55 9.98 13.74 -15.19
CA GLN A 55 11.41 13.42 -15.28
C GLN A 55 11.99 13.73 -16.66
N TYR A 56 11.26 13.45 -17.73
CA TYR A 56 11.71 13.79 -19.09
C TYR A 56 11.77 15.29 -19.32
N ARG A 57 10.73 16.03 -18.94
CA ARG A 57 10.65 17.50 -19.14
C ARG A 57 11.73 18.27 -18.38
N LYS A 58 12.09 17.83 -17.18
CA LYS A 58 13.06 18.50 -16.30
C LYS A 58 14.47 17.90 -16.36
N ASN A 59 14.79 17.14 -17.40
CA ASN A 59 16.11 16.51 -17.59
C ASN A 59 16.61 15.74 -16.36
N SER A 60 15.70 15.07 -15.63
CA SER A 60 16.04 14.26 -14.46
C SER A 60 16.83 15.01 -13.37
N SER A 61 16.59 16.32 -13.19
CA SER A 61 17.24 17.13 -12.14
C SER A 61 16.79 16.75 -10.71
N PHE A 62 15.85 15.82 -10.58
CA PHE A 62 15.32 15.26 -9.34
C PHE A 62 15.11 13.74 -9.50
N GLY A 63 14.89 13.04 -8.39
CA GLY A 63 14.74 11.58 -8.38
C GLY A 63 13.53 11.11 -7.61
N TYR A 64 13.18 9.82 -7.83
CA TYR A 64 12.15 9.13 -7.07
C TYR A 64 12.73 7.93 -6.32
N VAL A 65 12.22 7.68 -5.13
CA VAL A 65 12.23 6.39 -4.46
C VAL A 65 10.78 5.90 -4.48
N ILE A 66 10.51 4.85 -5.22
CA ILE A 66 9.18 4.29 -5.41
C ILE A 66 8.97 3.21 -4.33
N LEU A 67 7.98 3.40 -3.47
CA LEU A 67 7.54 2.38 -2.55
C LEU A 67 6.45 1.56 -3.25
N ASN A 68 6.87 0.43 -3.86
CA ASN A 68 5.96 -0.45 -4.58
C ASN A 68 5.06 -1.21 -3.59
N SER A 69 3.79 -1.29 -3.92
CA SER A 69 2.78 -2.04 -3.19
C SER A 69 2.09 -3.10 -4.04
N GLU A 70 2.44 -3.14 -5.33
CA GLU A 70 1.83 -4.04 -6.30
C GLU A 70 2.48 -5.43 -6.26
N GLN A 71 1.66 -6.45 -6.30
CA GLN A 71 2.11 -7.84 -6.26
C GLN A 71 2.32 -8.41 -7.66
N ILE A 72 3.06 -9.51 -7.78
CA ILE A 72 3.54 -10.09 -9.05
C ILE A 72 2.46 -10.33 -10.13
N HIS A 73 1.19 -10.54 -9.74
CA HIS A 73 0.06 -10.73 -10.66
C HIS A 73 -0.71 -9.45 -10.94
N SER A 74 -0.25 -8.30 -10.42
CA SER A 74 -0.92 -7.03 -10.65
C SER A 74 -0.90 -6.62 -12.11
N GLN A 75 -2.03 -6.14 -12.61
CA GLN A 75 -2.14 -5.57 -13.95
C GLN A 75 -1.22 -4.37 -14.18
N PHE A 76 -0.80 -3.69 -13.11
CA PHE A 76 0.10 -2.55 -13.21
C PHE A 76 1.49 -2.93 -13.75
N PHE A 77 1.94 -4.17 -13.60
CA PHE A 77 3.17 -4.63 -14.23
C PHE A 77 3.05 -4.83 -15.77
N LYS A 78 1.83 -4.74 -16.32
CA LYS A 78 1.59 -4.65 -17.77
C LYS A 78 1.64 -3.18 -18.26
N ASN A 79 1.63 -2.21 -17.36
CA ASN A 79 1.71 -0.79 -17.70
C ASN A 79 3.16 -0.41 -18.03
N LYS A 80 3.42 -0.14 -19.32
CA LYS A 80 4.75 0.23 -19.79
C LYS A 80 5.34 1.47 -19.10
N TYR A 81 4.51 2.44 -18.72
CA TYR A 81 4.96 3.66 -18.04
C TYR A 81 5.42 3.35 -16.62
N TYR A 82 4.73 2.46 -15.91
CA TYR A 82 5.12 2.05 -14.56
C TYR A 82 6.45 1.29 -14.58
N ILE A 83 6.62 0.35 -15.51
CA ILE A 83 7.90 -0.38 -15.66
C ILE A 83 9.05 0.58 -16.03
N GLN A 84 8.82 1.52 -16.96
CA GLN A 84 9.85 2.51 -17.30
C GLN A 84 10.19 3.44 -16.14
N LEU A 85 9.20 3.86 -15.35
CA LEU A 85 9.41 4.67 -14.16
C LEU A 85 10.27 3.91 -13.14
N MET A 86 9.97 2.64 -12.87
CA MET A 86 10.74 1.79 -11.96
C MET A 86 12.18 1.58 -12.43
N LYS A 87 12.42 1.34 -13.73
CA LYS A 87 13.78 1.18 -14.30
C LYS A 87 14.66 2.40 -14.12
N ARG A 88 14.09 3.57 -14.10
CA ARG A 88 14.82 4.86 -13.99
C ARG A 88 15.08 5.29 -12.56
N ASN A 89 14.44 4.65 -11.59
CA ASN A 89 14.42 5.09 -10.20
C ASN A 89 14.75 3.96 -9.24
N VAL A 90 14.98 4.30 -7.97
CA VAL A 90 15.12 3.31 -6.91
C VAL A 90 13.73 2.80 -6.54
N VAL A 91 13.56 1.49 -6.49
CA VAL A 91 12.33 0.85 -6.05
C VAL A 91 12.57 0.16 -4.72
N CYS A 92 11.63 0.30 -3.80
CA CYS A 92 11.59 -0.44 -2.55
C CYS A 92 10.28 -1.24 -2.50
N ASP A 93 10.36 -2.50 -2.08
CA ASP A 93 9.21 -3.39 -1.96
C ASP A 93 9.26 -4.13 -0.62
N TYR A 94 8.09 -4.33 -0.01
CA TYR A 94 7.99 -5.06 1.26
C TYR A 94 8.02 -6.59 1.08
N ASN A 95 7.89 -7.08 -0.15
CA ASN A 95 7.80 -8.49 -0.48
C ASN A 95 9.01 -8.95 -1.31
N THR A 96 9.77 -9.88 -0.76
CA THR A 96 10.97 -10.41 -1.42
C THR A 96 10.66 -11.14 -2.73
N LEU A 97 9.50 -11.83 -2.83
CA LEU A 97 9.08 -12.48 -4.08
C LEU A 97 8.84 -11.45 -5.19
N THR A 98 8.21 -10.32 -4.86
CA THR A 98 8.03 -9.22 -5.82
C THR A 98 9.37 -8.59 -6.18
N CYS A 99 10.30 -8.43 -5.23
CA CYS A 99 11.66 -7.96 -5.51
C CYS A 99 12.35 -8.85 -6.55
N ASP A 100 12.30 -10.17 -6.36
CA ASP A 100 12.94 -11.13 -7.26
C ASP A 100 12.27 -11.15 -8.63
N TYR A 101 10.94 -11.09 -8.68
CA TYR A 101 10.17 -10.96 -9.91
C TYR A 101 10.56 -9.71 -10.72
N LEU A 102 10.66 -8.55 -10.07
CA LEU A 102 11.04 -7.30 -10.70
C LEU A 102 12.46 -7.32 -11.26
N ARG A 103 13.41 -7.91 -10.51
CA ARG A 103 14.80 -8.06 -10.98
C ARG A 103 14.88 -8.99 -12.20
N GLN A 104 14.23 -10.15 -12.13
CA GLN A 104 14.33 -11.17 -13.17
C GLN A 104 13.61 -10.82 -14.47
N ASN A 105 12.43 -10.20 -14.37
CA ASN A 105 11.57 -9.97 -15.53
C ASN A 105 11.71 -8.58 -16.13
N PHE A 106 12.15 -7.59 -15.35
CA PHE A 106 12.16 -6.21 -15.81
C PHE A 106 13.49 -5.48 -15.61
N ASP A 107 14.51 -6.13 -15.06
CA ASP A 107 15.81 -5.50 -14.77
C ASP A 107 15.65 -4.19 -13.96
N VAL A 108 14.83 -4.26 -12.91
CA VAL A 108 14.56 -3.14 -12.00
C VAL A 108 15.48 -3.22 -10.80
N LYS A 109 16.12 -2.09 -10.45
CA LYS A 109 16.89 -1.97 -9.21
C LYS A 109 15.95 -1.83 -8.02
N VAL A 110 15.69 -2.95 -7.32
CA VAL A 110 14.73 -3.00 -6.21
C VAL A 110 15.38 -3.51 -4.93
N PHE A 111 14.98 -2.93 -3.80
CA PHE A 111 15.40 -3.28 -2.44
C PHE A 111 14.21 -3.67 -1.60
N SER A 112 14.37 -4.63 -0.68
CA SER A 112 13.33 -4.94 0.31
C SER A 112 13.32 -3.92 1.44
N TYR A 113 12.16 -3.63 2.01
CA TYR A 113 11.97 -2.77 3.17
C TYR A 113 10.87 -3.29 4.10
N TYR A 114 10.87 -2.82 5.35
CA TYR A 114 9.86 -3.19 6.33
C TYR A 114 8.74 -2.14 6.35
N HIS A 115 7.54 -2.53 5.91
CA HIS A 115 6.39 -1.63 5.82
C HIS A 115 5.85 -1.20 7.20
N PHE A 116 6.06 -2.01 8.21
CA PHE A 116 5.58 -1.78 9.58
C PHE A 116 5.95 -0.41 10.18
N GLU A 117 7.12 0.12 9.82
CA GLU A 117 7.61 1.40 10.34
C GLU A 117 6.75 2.62 9.98
N PHE A 118 5.84 2.46 9.01
CA PHE A 118 4.99 3.54 8.51
C PHE A 118 3.56 3.46 9.03
N MET A 119 3.30 2.65 10.06
CA MET A 119 1.98 2.48 10.64
C MET A 119 1.77 3.43 11.82
N LYS A 120 0.55 3.97 11.92
CA LYS A 120 0.05 4.67 13.08
C LYS A 120 -0.56 3.66 14.05
N PHE A 121 -0.25 3.78 15.33
CA PHE A 121 -0.83 2.98 16.39
C PHE A 121 -2.00 3.78 17.00
N PRO A 122 -3.26 3.36 16.80
CA PRO A 122 -4.40 4.02 17.39
C PRO A 122 -4.52 3.71 18.88
N GLU A 123 -5.33 4.50 19.57
CA GLU A 123 -5.76 4.17 20.92
C GLU A 123 -6.62 2.90 20.94
N GLU A 124 -6.54 2.14 22.04
CA GLU A 124 -7.33 0.93 22.22
C GLU A 124 -8.83 1.25 22.21
N GLN A 125 -9.59 0.43 21.48
CA GLN A 125 -11.04 0.55 21.34
C GLN A 125 -11.75 -0.69 21.87
N GLN A 126 -13.01 -0.54 22.28
CA GLN A 126 -13.84 -1.69 22.59
C GLN A 126 -14.02 -2.59 21.37
N ARG A 127 -13.70 -3.89 21.50
CA ARG A 127 -13.86 -4.88 20.44
C ARG A 127 -15.34 -5.26 20.31
N ILE A 128 -15.98 -4.83 19.22
CA ILE A 128 -17.40 -5.07 18.94
C ILE A 128 -17.64 -6.06 17.79
N TYR A 129 -16.60 -6.37 17.02
CA TYR A 129 -16.60 -7.37 15.95
C TYR A 129 -15.68 -8.53 16.32
N ASP A 130 -16.12 -9.76 16.06
CA ASP A 130 -15.28 -10.94 16.27
C ASP A 130 -14.31 -11.11 15.12
N VAL A 131 -14.80 -10.93 13.88
CA VAL A 131 -14.01 -11.09 12.65
C VAL A 131 -14.24 -9.92 11.72
N CYS A 132 -13.17 -9.39 11.15
CA CYS A 132 -13.21 -8.31 10.17
C CYS A 132 -12.51 -8.70 8.86
N PHE A 133 -13.10 -8.34 7.75
CA PHE A 133 -12.47 -8.33 6.43
C PHE A 133 -12.83 -7.06 5.68
N ILE A 134 -11.81 -6.35 5.17
CA ILE A 134 -11.98 -5.18 4.30
C ILE A 134 -11.05 -5.36 3.10
N GLY A 135 -11.59 -5.31 1.90
CA GLY A 135 -10.80 -5.48 0.67
C GLY A 135 -11.67 -5.53 -0.59
N SER A 136 -11.05 -5.39 -1.74
CA SER A 136 -11.77 -5.46 -3.02
C SER A 136 -12.46 -6.81 -3.21
N LYS A 137 -13.66 -6.77 -3.77
CA LYS A 137 -14.47 -7.94 -4.07
C LYS A 137 -13.80 -8.80 -5.16
N ASN A 138 -13.78 -10.12 -4.95
CA ASN A 138 -13.62 -11.12 -5.98
C ASN A 138 -14.37 -12.40 -5.57
N GLN A 139 -14.56 -13.33 -6.50
CA GLN A 139 -15.34 -14.53 -6.26
C GLN A 139 -14.78 -15.38 -5.11
N HIS A 140 -13.47 -15.61 -5.09
CA HIS A 140 -12.81 -16.40 -4.04
C HIS A 140 -13.02 -15.82 -2.63
N ARG A 141 -12.87 -14.50 -2.47
CA ARG A 141 -13.10 -13.82 -1.18
C ARG A 141 -14.56 -13.94 -0.74
N GLU A 142 -15.49 -13.68 -1.67
CA GLU A 142 -16.92 -13.74 -1.38
C GLU A 142 -17.35 -15.15 -0.94
N GLU A 143 -16.97 -16.18 -1.70
CA GLU A 143 -17.28 -17.58 -1.37
C GLU A 143 -16.68 -18.01 -0.02
N THR A 144 -15.43 -17.61 0.24
CA THR A 144 -14.75 -17.94 1.50
C THR A 144 -15.41 -17.27 2.69
N LEU A 145 -15.76 -15.98 2.57
CA LEU A 145 -16.43 -15.23 3.63
C LEU A 145 -17.83 -15.77 3.93
N ASN A 146 -18.61 -16.10 2.89
CA ASN A 146 -19.93 -16.72 3.05
C ASN A 146 -19.82 -18.07 3.80
N LYS A 147 -18.87 -18.94 3.39
CA LYS A 147 -18.64 -20.22 4.09
C LYS A 147 -18.26 -20.02 5.57
N LEU A 148 -17.42 -19.03 5.88
CA LEU A 148 -17.07 -18.72 7.27
C LEU A 148 -18.28 -18.23 8.08
N GLN A 149 -19.10 -17.36 7.51
CA GLN A 149 -20.33 -16.89 8.18
C GLN A 149 -21.32 -18.03 8.44
N ASP A 150 -21.49 -18.94 7.46
CA ASP A 150 -22.37 -20.12 7.60
C ASP A 150 -21.85 -21.10 8.68
N GLN A 151 -20.52 -21.28 8.76
CA GLN A 151 -19.90 -22.17 9.75
C GLN A 151 -19.89 -21.57 11.17
N PHE A 152 -19.87 -20.26 11.29
CA PHE A 152 -19.76 -19.55 12.57
C PHE A 152 -20.86 -18.49 12.73
N PRO A 153 -22.15 -18.88 12.72
CA PRO A 153 -23.28 -17.95 12.72
C PRO A 153 -23.39 -17.10 14.00
N ASN A 154 -22.72 -17.51 15.08
CA ASN A 154 -22.73 -16.79 16.36
C ASN A 154 -21.63 -15.69 16.43
N LEU A 155 -20.71 -15.64 15.46
CA LEU A 155 -19.68 -14.61 15.42
C LEU A 155 -20.19 -13.35 14.72
N LYS A 156 -19.80 -12.22 15.25
CA LYS A 156 -20.13 -10.91 14.66
C LYS A 156 -19.08 -10.51 13.63
N PHE A 157 -19.44 -10.62 12.35
CA PHE A 157 -18.58 -10.26 11.23
C PHE A 157 -18.76 -8.78 10.84
N TYR A 158 -17.66 -8.15 10.48
CA TYR A 158 -17.63 -6.93 9.69
C TYR A 158 -16.95 -7.21 8.34
N ILE A 159 -17.72 -7.17 7.26
CA ILE A 159 -17.22 -7.45 5.91
C ILE A 159 -17.48 -6.24 5.01
N ASP A 160 -16.41 -5.69 4.42
CA ASP A 160 -16.50 -4.63 3.40
C ASP A 160 -15.71 -5.06 2.16
N LEU A 161 -16.45 -5.35 1.10
CA LEU A 161 -15.93 -5.74 -0.21
C LEU A 161 -15.94 -4.58 -1.24
N GLU A 162 -16.40 -3.40 -0.83
CA GLU A 162 -16.62 -2.25 -1.70
C GLU A 162 -15.75 -1.04 -1.32
N TRP A 163 -14.84 -1.21 -0.36
CA TRP A 163 -14.00 -0.12 0.12
C TRP A 163 -14.81 1.13 0.54
N LYS A 164 -15.86 0.94 1.32
CA LYS A 164 -16.71 2.04 1.82
C LYS A 164 -15.99 3.02 2.75
N HIS A 165 -14.82 2.62 3.22
CA HIS A 165 -13.98 3.44 4.08
C HIS A 165 -13.07 4.32 3.23
N GLY A 166 -13.55 5.51 2.87
CA GLY A 166 -12.80 6.49 2.08
C GLY A 166 -11.63 7.16 2.81
N SER A 167 -11.47 6.96 4.13
CA SER A 167 -10.38 7.53 4.91
C SER A 167 -9.66 6.49 5.75
N SER A 168 -8.39 6.72 6.01
CA SER A 168 -7.55 5.90 6.88
C SER A 168 -8.09 5.84 8.32
N ASP A 169 -8.67 6.92 8.83
CA ASP A 169 -9.22 6.98 10.18
C ASP A 169 -10.46 6.07 10.34
N SER A 170 -11.34 6.04 9.33
CA SER A 170 -12.48 5.14 9.32
C SER A 170 -12.05 3.68 9.31
N LEU A 171 -11.07 3.32 8.47
CA LEU A 171 -10.48 1.99 8.43
C LEU A 171 -9.85 1.62 9.78
N THR A 172 -9.02 2.50 10.34
CA THR A 172 -8.37 2.31 11.64
C THR A 172 -9.39 2.06 12.75
N LYS A 173 -10.49 2.83 12.78
CA LYS A 173 -11.56 2.65 13.76
C LYS A 173 -12.16 1.25 13.70
N ILE A 174 -12.53 0.76 12.52
CA ILE A 174 -13.12 -0.58 12.37
C ILE A 174 -12.13 -1.68 12.75
N LEU A 175 -10.87 -1.58 12.32
CA LEU A 175 -9.84 -2.54 12.71
C LEU A 175 -9.64 -2.55 14.24
N SER A 176 -9.53 -1.39 14.88
CA SER A 176 -9.39 -1.28 16.34
C SER A 176 -10.61 -1.82 17.11
N GLN A 177 -11.76 -1.91 16.48
CA GLN A 177 -12.98 -2.51 17.04
C GLN A 177 -13.13 -4.00 16.72
N SER A 178 -12.17 -4.62 16.06
CA SER A 178 -12.20 -6.02 15.63
C SER A 178 -11.22 -6.87 16.44
N LYS A 179 -11.61 -8.12 16.78
CA LYS A 179 -10.73 -9.07 17.48
C LYS A 179 -9.75 -9.73 16.51
N VAL A 180 -10.23 -10.10 15.33
CA VAL A 180 -9.47 -10.80 14.30
C VAL A 180 -9.68 -10.11 12.97
N VAL A 181 -8.60 -9.91 12.22
CA VAL A 181 -8.63 -9.42 10.84
C VAL A 181 -8.17 -10.51 9.89
N LEU A 182 -9.01 -10.85 8.92
CA LEU A 182 -8.67 -11.86 7.93
C LEU A 182 -7.73 -11.29 6.87
N ASN A 183 -6.68 -12.02 6.57
CA ASN A 183 -5.81 -11.74 5.44
C ASN A 183 -6.08 -12.75 4.32
N MET A 184 -6.77 -12.30 3.28
CA MET A 184 -7.06 -13.08 2.09
C MET A 184 -6.52 -12.33 0.87
N PRO A 185 -5.51 -12.88 0.16
CA PRO A 185 -4.92 -12.23 -1.01
C PRO A 185 -5.96 -12.06 -2.12
N PHE A 186 -5.80 -11.02 -2.94
CA PHE A 186 -6.70 -10.80 -4.08
C PHE A 186 -6.48 -11.86 -5.18
N TYR A 187 -5.23 -12.24 -5.42
CA TYR A 187 -4.85 -13.32 -6.33
C TYR A 187 -4.48 -14.56 -5.51
N GLN A 188 -4.92 -15.74 -5.92
CA GLN A 188 -4.82 -16.96 -5.10
C GLN A 188 -3.38 -17.38 -4.76
N ASP A 189 -2.45 -17.20 -5.68
CA ASP A 189 -1.05 -17.62 -5.52
C ASP A 189 -0.12 -16.50 -5.03
N ASN A 190 -0.68 -15.49 -4.41
CA ASN A 190 0.10 -14.33 -3.96
C ASN A 190 0.60 -14.47 -2.53
N ALA A 191 1.68 -13.72 -2.27
CA ALA A 191 2.18 -13.50 -0.93
C ALA A 191 1.14 -12.79 -0.03
N LEU A 192 1.36 -12.88 1.28
CA LEU A 192 0.56 -12.19 2.28
C LEU A 192 0.46 -10.69 1.96
N GLU A 193 -0.72 -10.13 2.08
CA GLU A 193 -0.94 -8.69 1.96
C GLU A 193 -0.43 -7.98 3.22
N THR A 194 0.87 -7.73 3.26
CA THR A 194 1.59 -7.20 4.43
C THR A 194 1.03 -5.87 4.92
N HIS A 195 0.50 -5.02 4.03
CA HIS A 195 -0.20 -3.80 4.42
C HIS A 195 -1.37 -4.07 5.37
N ARG A 196 -2.21 -5.07 5.05
CA ARG A 196 -3.35 -5.45 5.88
C ARG A 196 -2.88 -6.02 7.20
N ILE A 197 -1.90 -6.90 7.19
CA ILE A 197 -1.35 -7.52 8.39
C ILE A 197 -0.77 -6.45 9.31
N ASN A 198 0.09 -5.59 8.81
CA ASN A 198 0.74 -4.56 9.60
C ASN A 198 -0.28 -3.56 10.17
N LYS A 199 -1.29 -3.18 9.37
CA LYS A 199 -2.35 -2.29 9.84
C LYS A 199 -3.20 -2.96 10.92
N ALA A 200 -3.52 -4.25 10.77
CA ALA A 200 -4.24 -5.03 11.78
C ALA A 200 -3.44 -5.13 13.08
N LEU A 201 -2.15 -5.47 13.01
CA LEU A 201 -1.24 -5.50 14.16
C LEU A 201 -1.13 -4.14 14.86
N ALA A 202 -1.02 -3.05 14.10
CA ALA A 202 -1.00 -1.71 14.67
C ALA A 202 -2.31 -1.35 15.39
N CYS A 203 -3.43 -1.95 14.99
CA CYS A 203 -4.73 -1.81 15.65
C CYS A 203 -4.97 -2.84 16.78
N GLY A 204 -3.96 -3.68 17.08
CA GLY A 204 -4.01 -4.67 18.14
C GLY A 204 -4.86 -5.92 17.82
N CYS A 205 -5.04 -6.23 16.54
CA CYS A 205 -5.76 -7.45 16.10
C CYS A 205 -4.84 -8.65 16.03
#